data_bb1012f4b1f93d85cd659288d4e29928
#
_entry.id   bb1012f4b1f93d85cd659288d4e29928
#
_cell.length_a   1.000
_cell.length_b   1.000
_cell.length_c   1.000
_cell.angle_alpha   90.00
_cell.angle_beta   90.00
_cell.angle_gamma   90.00
#
_symmetry.space_group_name_H-M   'P 1'
#
loop_
_entity.id
_entity.type
_entity.pdbx_description
1 polymer ?
#
loop_
_entity_poly.entity_id
_entity_poly.type
_entity_poly.pdbx_seq_one_letter_code
_entity_poly.pdbx_strand_id
1 'polypeptide(L)'
;MHIPSRVEEKRAKGVISKTHFADLLRLSLLAEHGGMWLDATFFCVSPEIEKYSEYPIWSVKRPDYLHLSVASGNFANFSLACDYDHRWVFATFRDFFLYYWKTNDSLIDYLTLDYLIVLAQNKDERIKKLFDDIIPNNPRCDDLFIALPKSYNKKSWISLKKDTALFKLSWKVNYPKKTHGIETFYGRLLNRKLI
;
A
#
# COMPACT_ATOMS: atom_id res chain seq x y z
N MET A 1 -17.76 -5.35 9.93
CA MET A 1 -17.04 -6.38 9.13
C MET A 1 -17.29 -7.75 9.77
N HIS A 2 -17.83 -8.70 9.02
CA HIS A 2 -17.99 -10.08 9.46
C HIS A 2 -16.95 -10.97 8.80
N ILE A 3 -16.03 -11.53 9.59
CA ILE A 3 -15.05 -12.51 9.13
C ILE A 3 -15.63 -13.90 9.46
N PRO A 4 -15.74 -14.81 8.49
CA PRO A 4 -16.25 -16.16 8.74
C PRO A 4 -15.41 -16.89 9.79
N SER A 5 -16.06 -17.64 10.69
CA SER A 5 -15.42 -18.36 11.80
C SER A 5 -14.25 -19.25 11.33
N ARG A 6 -14.41 -19.92 10.19
CA ARG A 6 -13.35 -20.76 9.59
C ARG A 6 -12.08 -19.97 9.23
N VAL A 7 -12.21 -18.73 8.79
CA VAL A 7 -11.05 -17.86 8.50
C VAL A 7 -10.36 -17.44 9.80
N GLU A 8 -11.15 -17.12 10.83
CA GLU A 8 -10.65 -16.82 12.17
C GLU A 8 -9.91 -18.00 12.80
N GLU A 9 -10.45 -19.20 12.68
CA GLU A 9 -9.79 -20.42 13.14
C GLU A 9 -8.46 -20.66 12.44
N LYS A 10 -8.40 -20.48 11.09
CA LYS A 10 -7.15 -20.61 10.33
C LYS A 10 -6.13 -19.57 10.73
N ARG A 11 -6.56 -18.33 11.01
CA ARG A 11 -5.70 -17.28 11.55
C ARG A 11 -5.15 -17.66 12.92
N ALA A 12 -6.00 -18.13 13.83
CA ALA A 12 -5.61 -18.56 15.17
C ALA A 12 -4.61 -19.72 15.15
N LYS A 13 -4.75 -20.64 14.20
CA LYS A 13 -3.82 -21.77 13.97
C LYS A 13 -2.54 -21.38 13.22
N GLY A 14 -2.38 -20.12 12.81
CA GLY A 14 -1.21 -19.65 12.06
C GLY A 14 -1.17 -20.06 10.58
N VAL A 15 -2.23 -20.68 10.06
CA VAL A 15 -2.37 -21.01 8.63
C VAL A 15 -2.43 -19.74 7.79
N ILE A 16 -3.17 -18.73 8.26
CA ILE A 16 -3.20 -17.39 7.66
C ILE A 16 -2.20 -16.51 8.42
N SER A 17 -1.14 -16.08 7.77
CA SER A 17 -0.17 -15.15 8.37
C SER A 17 -0.80 -13.79 8.67
N LYS A 18 -0.16 -13.00 9.54
CA LYS A 18 -0.60 -11.62 9.83
C LYS A 18 -0.67 -10.75 8.57
N THR A 19 0.26 -10.94 7.64
CA THR A 19 0.30 -10.20 6.37
C THR A 19 -0.91 -10.54 5.50
N HIS A 20 -1.18 -11.84 5.31
CA HIS A 20 -2.31 -12.28 4.48
C HIS A 20 -3.66 -11.98 5.15
N PHE A 21 -3.71 -11.96 6.48
CA PHE A 21 -4.90 -11.48 7.18
C PHE A 21 -5.10 -9.97 6.97
N ALA A 22 -4.01 -9.19 6.92
CA ALA A 22 -4.10 -7.77 6.61
C ALA A 22 -4.59 -7.52 5.17
N ASP A 23 -4.28 -8.41 4.20
CA ASP A 23 -4.84 -8.33 2.85
C ASP A 23 -6.37 -8.48 2.88
N LEU A 24 -6.88 -9.49 3.58
CA LEU A 24 -8.32 -9.68 3.74
C LEU A 24 -8.98 -8.51 4.50
N LEU A 25 -8.31 -7.99 5.54
CA LEU A 25 -8.79 -6.86 6.34
C LEU A 25 -8.93 -5.59 5.48
N ARG A 26 -7.88 -5.24 4.69
CA ARG A 26 -7.92 -4.05 3.83
C ARG A 26 -9.03 -4.14 2.78
N LEU A 27 -9.18 -5.30 2.15
CA LEU A 27 -10.22 -5.53 1.17
C LEU A 27 -11.61 -5.44 1.79
N SER A 28 -11.79 -5.98 3.00
CA SER A 28 -13.07 -5.95 3.71
C SER A 28 -13.46 -4.53 4.11
N LEU A 29 -12.52 -3.74 4.63
CA LEU A 29 -12.77 -2.36 5.04
C LEU A 29 -13.10 -1.47 3.82
N LEU A 30 -12.35 -1.60 2.73
CA LEU A 30 -12.61 -0.85 1.50
C LEU A 30 -13.94 -1.28 0.86
N ALA A 31 -14.28 -2.57 0.89
CA ALA A 31 -15.55 -3.08 0.39
C ALA A 31 -16.76 -2.61 1.20
N GLU A 32 -16.60 -2.39 2.50
CA GLU A 32 -17.69 -1.99 3.40
C GLU A 32 -17.86 -0.47 3.45
N HIS A 33 -16.76 0.27 3.49
CA HIS A 33 -16.76 1.69 3.78
C HIS A 33 -16.24 2.56 2.64
N GLY A 34 -15.48 2.03 1.68
CA GLY A 34 -14.65 2.84 0.80
C GLY A 34 -13.50 3.48 1.57
N GLY A 35 -13.08 4.67 1.13
CA GLY A 35 -12.01 5.40 1.80
C GLY A 35 -10.63 4.93 1.38
N MET A 36 -9.64 5.05 2.27
CA MET A 36 -8.25 4.78 1.94
C MET A 36 -7.58 3.85 2.95
N TRP A 37 -6.93 2.82 2.44
CA TRP A 37 -5.99 1.98 3.18
C TRP A 37 -4.57 2.40 2.88
N LEU A 38 -3.80 2.66 3.91
CA LEU A 38 -2.35 2.79 3.86
C LEU A 38 -1.72 1.84 4.88
N ASP A 39 -0.69 1.12 4.48
CA ASP A 39 0.10 0.33 5.44
C ASP A 39 0.68 1.25 6.52
N ALA A 40 0.79 0.75 7.76
CA ALA A 40 1.28 1.52 8.92
C ALA A 40 2.72 2.07 8.78
N THR A 41 3.42 1.70 7.73
CA THR A 41 4.78 2.18 7.43
C THR A 41 4.82 3.38 6.48
N PHE A 42 3.69 3.98 6.16
CA PHE A 42 3.68 5.23 5.40
C PHE A 42 4.04 6.43 6.27
N PHE A 43 4.84 7.32 5.71
CA PHE A 43 5.07 8.66 6.22
C PHE A 43 4.44 9.66 5.26
N CYS A 44 3.44 10.38 5.76
CA CYS A 44 2.68 11.35 5.01
C CYS A 44 3.21 12.77 5.26
N VAL A 45 3.35 13.56 4.20
CA VAL A 45 3.87 14.94 4.26
C VAL A 45 2.91 15.99 3.72
N SER A 46 1.71 15.59 3.30
CA SER A 46 0.68 16.51 2.80
C SER A 46 -0.70 16.09 3.27
N PRO A 47 -1.56 17.01 3.73
CA PRO A 47 -2.97 16.72 4.04
C PRO A 47 -3.80 16.42 2.78
N GLU A 48 -3.31 16.75 1.60
CA GLU A 48 -4.04 16.53 0.34
C GLU A 48 -4.30 15.06 0.01
N ILE A 49 -3.69 14.14 0.75
CA ILE A 49 -3.95 12.70 0.59
C ILE A 49 -5.41 12.33 0.86
N GLU A 50 -6.15 13.12 1.64
CA GLU A 50 -7.57 12.88 1.93
C GLU A 50 -8.38 12.80 0.64
N LYS A 51 -8.02 13.58 -0.39
CA LYS A 51 -8.68 13.58 -1.70
C LYS A 51 -8.57 12.24 -2.44
N TYR A 52 -7.59 11.40 -2.09
CA TYR A 52 -7.41 10.12 -2.77
C TYR A 52 -8.57 9.14 -2.53
N SER A 53 -9.32 9.32 -1.44
CA SER A 53 -10.52 8.53 -1.15
C SER A 53 -11.76 8.96 -1.94
N GLU A 54 -11.69 10.07 -2.67
CA GLU A 54 -12.76 10.59 -3.53
C GLU A 54 -12.66 10.08 -4.98
N TYR A 55 -11.54 9.44 -5.33
CA TYR A 55 -11.39 8.83 -6.65
C TYR A 55 -12.14 7.49 -6.74
N PRO A 56 -12.66 7.14 -7.93
CA PRO A 56 -13.24 5.82 -8.18
C PRO A 56 -12.35 4.67 -7.68
N ILE A 57 -11.09 4.68 -8.09
CA ILE A 57 -10.02 3.84 -7.53
C ILE A 57 -8.74 4.68 -7.49
N TRP A 58 -7.99 4.52 -6.44
CA TRP A 58 -6.66 5.13 -6.34
C TRP A 58 -5.65 4.15 -5.72
N SER A 59 -4.41 4.29 -6.16
CA SER A 59 -3.23 3.60 -5.63
C SER A 59 -1.99 4.41 -5.98
N VAL A 60 -0.89 4.20 -5.28
CA VAL A 60 0.42 4.68 -5.74
C VAL A 60 0.72 4.01 -7.09
N LYS A 61 0.93 4.85 -8.13
CA LYS A 61 1.19 4.41 -9.52
C LYS A 61 2.46 5.04 -10.05
N ARG A 62 3.42 4.18 -10.37
CA ARG A 62 4.76 4.56 -10.83
C ARG A 62 5.18 3.64 -11.98
N PRO A 63 4.65 3.83 -13.20
CA PRO A 63 4.82 2.89 -14.31
C PRO A 63 6.29 2.72 -14.72
N ASP A 64 7.14 3.73 -14.47
CA ASP A 64 8.58 3.68 -14.78
C ASP A 64 9.43 3.06 -13.66
N TYR A 65 8.78 2.60 -12.57
CA TYR A 65 9.43 2.06 -11.39
C TYR A 65 9.11 0.57 -11.22
N LEU A 66 10.16 -0.25 -11.00
CA LEU A 66 10.05 -1.67 -10.74
C LEU A 66 9.28 -2.49 -11.79
N HIS A 67 9.76 -2.49 -13.03
CA HIS A 67 9.24 -3.35 -14.11
C HIS A 67 9.21 -4.85 -13.80
N LEU A 68 9.90 -5.29 -12.75
CA LEU A 68 9.95 -6.70 -12.32
C LEU A 68 8.88 -7.07 -11.28
N SER A 69 8.05 -6.12 -10.82
CA SER A 69 6.95 -6.43 -9.91
C SER A 69 5.74 -6.96 -10.66
N VAL A 70 4.89 -7.76 -9.99
CA VAL A 70 3.62 -8.26 -10.56
C VAL A 70 2.76 -7.13 -11.10
N ALA A 71 2.72 -6.01 -10.38
CA ALA A 71 1.95 -4.82 -10.74
C ALA A 71 2.63 -3.94 -11.80
N SER A 72 3.91 -4.18 -12.15
CA SER A 72 4.70 -3.34 -13.06
C SER A 72 4.60 -1.83 -12.78
N GLY A 73 4.50 -1.45 -11.50
CA GLY A 73 4.34 -0.07 -11.05
C GLY A 73 2.95 0.54 -11.29
N ASN A 74 1.99 -0.18 -11.88
CA ASN A 74 0.66 0.34 -12.19
C ASN A 74 -0.25 0.50 -10.96
N PHE A 75 0.05 -0.20 -9.90
CA PHE A 75 -0.57 -0.05 -8.58
C PHE A 75 0.35 -0.55 -7.47
N ALA A 76 -0.03 -0.29 -6.23
CA ALA A 76 0.67 -0.80 -5.05
C ALA A 76 -0.36 -1.26 -4.02
N ASN A 77 -0.40 -2.56 -3.70
CA ASN A 77 -1.38 -3.15 -2.79
C ASN A 77 -1.32 -2.57 -1.37
N PHE A 78 -0.18 -1.99 -0.99
CA PHE A 78 0.02 -1.34 0.30
C PHE A 78 -0.61 0.07 0.41
N SER A 79 -1.20 0.59 -0.70
CA SER A 79 -1.90 1.88 -0.78
C SER A 79 -3.06 1.75 -1.76
N LEU A 80 -4.25 1.57 -1.25
CA LEU A 80 -5.46 1.37 -2.03
C LEU A 80 -6.56 2.30 -1.51
N ALA A 81 -7.30 2.93 -2.41
CA ALA A 81 -8.45 3.73 -2.03
C ALA A 81 -9.57 3.57 -3.06
N CYS A 82 -10.80 3.84 -2.63
CA CYS A 82 -11.94 4.02 -3.52
C CYS A 82 -12.98 4.94 -2.88
N ASP A 83 -13.78 5.57 -3.74
CA ASP A 83 -15.00 6.22 -3.31
C ASP A 83 -16.09 5.20 -2.88
N TYR A 84 -17.22 5.70 -2.46
CA TYR A 84 -18.33 4.87 -1.98
C TYR A 84 -18.95 4.00 -3.09
N ASP A 85 -19.04 4.51 -4.31
CA ASP A 85 -19.73 3.84 -5.42
C ASP A 85 -18.88 2.70 -6.03
N HIS A 86 -17.56 2.77 -5.90
CA HIS A 86 -16.64 1.78 -6.47
C HIS A 86 -16.17 0.71 -5.49
N ARG A 87 -16.77 0.64 -4.29
CA ARG A 87 -16.49 -0.40 -3.27
C ARG A 87 -16.66 -1.83 -3.79
N TRP A 88 -17.50 -2.02 -4.80
CA TRP A 88 -17.75 -3.30 -5.41
C TRP A 88 -16.47 -3.98 -5.96
N VAL A 89 -15.49 -3.20 -6.37
CA VAL A 89 -14.18 -3.71 -6.83
C VAL A 89 -13.49 -4.46 -5.70
N PHE A 90 -13.42 -3.85 -4.52
CA PHE A 90 -12.81 -4.46 -3.34
C PHE A 90 -13.68 -5.57 -2.74
N ALA A 91 -15.00 -5.51 -2.89
CA ALA A 91 -15.89 -6.59 -2.55
C ALA A 91 -15.60 -7.84 -3.40
N THR A 92 -15.35 -7.67 -4.70
CA THR A 92 -14.96 -8.76 -5.60
C THR A 92 -13.65 -9.43 -5.14
N PHE A 93 -12.63 -8.63 -4.79
CA PHE A 93 -11.36 -9.17 -4.30
C PHE A 93 -11.50 -9.84 -2.94
N ARG A 94 -12.26 -9.25 -2.02
CA ARG A 94 -12.57 -9.83 -0.70
C ARG A 94 -13.24 -11.19 -0.85
N ASP A 95 -14.27 -11.28 -1.68
CA ASP A 95 -15.07 -12.49 -1.84
C ASP A 95 -14.23 -13.63 -2.45
N PHE A 96 -13.30 -13.31 -3.35
CA PHE A 96 -12.30 -14.27 -3.81
C PHE A 96 -11.45 -14.79 -2.65
N PHE A 97 -10.89 -13.94 -1.78
CA PHE A 97 -10.08 -14.38 -0.66
C PHE A 97 -10.88 -15.16 0.36
N LEU A 98 -12.12 -14.80 0.64
CA LEU A 98 -13.01 -15.56 1.52
C LEU A 98 -13.28 -16.96 0.97
N TYR A 99 -13.55 -17.06 -0.34
CA TYR A 99 -13.71 -18.35 -1.02
C TYR A 99 -12.41 -19.16 -1.00
N TYR A 100 -11.29 -18.52 -1.33
CA TYR A 100 -9.97 -19.15 -1.34
C TYR A 100 -9.65 -19.76 0.03
N TRP A 101 -9.77 -19.00 1.10
CA TRP A 101 -9.49 -19.48 2.45
C TRP A 101 -10.53 -20.46 3.01
N LYS A 102 -11.72 -20.54 2.38
CA LYS A 102 -12.68 -21.59 2.69
C LYS A 102 -12.21 -22.96 2.21
N THR A 103 -11.49 -23.03 1.10
CA THR A 103 -11.14 -24.26 0.39
C THR A 103 -9.66 -24.64 0.49
N ASN A 104 -8.77 -23.70 0.83
CA ASN A 104 -7.32 -23.91 0.84
C ASN A 104 -6.71 -23.59 2.21
N ASP A 105 -5.64 -24.28 2.57
CA ASP A 105 -4.90 -24.13 3.83
C ASP A 105 -3.52 -23.50 3.67
N SER A 106 -3.16 -23.07 2.46
CA SER A 106 -1.91 -22.35 2.14
C SER A 106 -2.16 -21.37 1.01
N LEU A 107 -1.35 -20.32 0.91
CA LEU A 107 -1.32 -19.46 -0.28
C LEU A 107 -0.43 -20.05 -1.37
N ILE A 108 -0.79 -19.76 -2.61
CA ILE A 108 0.01 -20.13 -3.79
C ILE A 108 1.31 -19.32 -3.78
N ASP A 109 1.23 -18.03 -3.44
CA ASP A 109 2.36 -17.11 -3.44
C ASP A 109 2.14 -15.98 -2.42
N TYR A 110 3.23 -15.37 -1.94
CA TYR A 110 3.19 -14.21 -1.03
C TYR A 110 2.48 -13.01 -1.66
N LEU A 111 2.60 -12.82 -2.98
CA LEU A 111 2.01 -11.73 -3.76
C LEU A 111 0.62 -12.07 -4.33
N THR A 112 -0.10 -13.02 -3.71
CA THR A 112 -1.40 -13.48 -4.21
C THR A 112 -2.39 -12.34 -4.44
N LEU A 113 -2.38 -11.28 -3.60
CA LEU A 113 -3.23 -10.12 -3.81
C LEU A 113 -2.88 -9.36 -5.10
N ASP A 114 -1.60 -9.17 -5.39
CA ASP A 114 -1.17 -8.49 -6.62
C ASP A 114 -1.57 -9.30 -7.86
N TYR A 115 -1.37 -10.61 -7.84
CA TYR A 115 -1.83 -11.50 -8.91
C TYR A 115 -3.35 -11.46 -9.10
N LEU A 116 -4.12 -11.42 -8.00
CA LEU A 116 -5.57 -11.31 -8.07
C LEU A 116 -6.01 -10.01 -8.73
N ILE A 117 -5.40 -8.88 -8.37
CA ILE A 117 -5.73 -7.58 -8.96
C ILE A 117 -5.42 -7.58 -10.46
N VAL A 118 -4.25 -8.09 -10.87
CA VAL A 118 -3.89 -8.22 -12.30
C VAL A 118 -4.85 -9.16 -13.02
N LEU A 119 -5.19 -10.30 -12.43
CA LEU A 119 -6.15 -11.26 -13.03
C LEU A 119 -7.53 -10.62 -13.21
N ALA A 120 -8.00 -9.86 -12.22
CA ALA A 120 -9.28 -9.18 -12.30
C ALA A 120 -9.30 -8.12 -13.42
N GLN A 121 -8.22 -7.34 -13.57
CA GLN A 121 -8.06 -6.40 -14.68
C GLN A 121 -8.10 -7.11 -16.04
N ASN A 122 -7.49 -8.30 -16.14
CA ASN A 122 -7.49 -9.09 -17.39
C ASN A 122 -8.85 -9.74 -17.70
N LYS A 123 -9.76 -9.85 -16.73
CA LYS A 123 -11.05 -10.54 -16.86
C LYS A 123 -12.24 -9.59 -16.89
N ASP A 124 -12.11 -8.39 -16.36
CA ASP A 124 -13.18 -7.39 -16.33
C ASP A 124 -12.65 -6.03 -16.80
N GLU A 125 -13.07 -5.62 -17.99
CA GLU A 125 -12.68 -4.34 -18.61
C GLU A 125 -13.06 -3.12 -17.76
N ARG A 126 -14.09 -3.22 -16.92
CA ARG A 126 -14.48 -2.12 -16.00
C ARG A 126 -13.42 -1.94 -14.93
N ILE A 127 -12.94 -3.06 -14.31
CA ILE A 127 -11.85 -3.02 -13.33
C ILE A 127 -10.58 -2.52 -14.01
N LYS A 128 -10.26 -3.06 -15.19
CA LYS A 128 -9.08 -2.63 -15.96
C LYS A 128 -9.10 -1.13 -16.18
N LYS A 129 -10.20 -0.59 -16.69
CA LYS A 129 -10.33 0.85 -16.95
C LYS A 129 -10.13 1.68 -15.69
N LEU A 130 -10.68 1.29 -14.55
CA LEU A 130 -10.52 2.01 -13.28
C LEU A 130 -9.04 2.09 -12.85
N PHE A 131 -8.26 1.02 -13.03
CA PHE A 131 -6.82 1.03 -12.72
C PHE A 131 -6.00 1.77 -13.77
N ASP A 132 -6.38 1.69 -15.05
CA ASP A 132 -5.72 2.44 -16.13
C ASP A 132 -5.91 3.95 -15.95
N ASP A 133 -7.07 4.40 -15.52
CA ASP A 133 -7.42 5.80 -15.30
C ASP A 133 -6.67 6.42 -14.09
N ILE A 134 -6.00 5.63 -13.23
CA ILE A 134 -5.17 6.18 -12.16
C ILE A 134 -4.01 6.95 -12.78
N ILE A 135 -3.90 8.24 -12.46
CA ILE A 135 -2.79 9.08 -12.91
C ILE A 135 -1.51 8.72 -12.14
N PRO A 136 -0.35 8.60 -12.80
CA PRO A 136 0.95 8.43 -12.12
C PRO A 136 1.15 9.44 -11.00
N ASN A 137 1.57 8.96 -9.84
CA ASN A 137 1.66 9.77 -8.63
C ASN A 137 2.74 9.24 -7.69
N ASN A 138 3.16 10.07 -6.72
CA ASN A 138 4.15 9.74 -5.70
C ASN A 138 5.42 9.07 -6.28
N PRO A 139 6.09 9.68 -7.27
CA PRO A 139 7.20 9.06 -8.00
C PRO A 139 8.39 8.70 -7.11
N ARG A 140 8.55 9.38 -5.96
CA ARG A 140 9.64 9.18 -5.00
C ARG A 140 9.18 8.43 -3.74
N CYS A 141 8.15 7.60 -3.84
CA CYS A 141 7.55 6.92 -2.70
C CYS A 141 8.57 6.14 -1.83
N ASP A 142 9.63 5.57 -2.43
CA ASP A 142 10.66 4.82 -1.71
C ASP A 142 11.94 5.65 -1.43
N ASP A 143 12.08 6.84 -1.99
CA ASP A 143 13.33 7.60 -1.94
C ASP A 143 13.67 8.08 -0.53
N LEU A 144 12.67 8.40 0.31
CA LEU A 144 12.92 8.73 1.70
C LEU A 144 13.51 7.54 2.47
N PHE A 145 13.03 6.32 2.21
CA PHE A 145 13.60 5.11 2.81
C PHE A 145 15.08 4.97 2.49
N ILE A 146 15.46 5.21 1.24
CA ILE A 146 16.86 5.20 0.78
C ILE A 146 17.66 6.36 1.39
N ALA A 147 17.02 7.48 1.69
CA ALA A 147 17.67 8.63 2.30
C ALA A 147 17.84 8.52 3.82
N LEU A 148 17.06 7.68 4.52
CA LEU A 148 17.05 7.58 5.99
C LEU A 148 18.43 7.50 6.64
N PRO A 149 19.42 6.70 6.16
CA PRO A 149 20.75 6.63 6.76
C PRO A 149 21.65 7.83 6.45
N LYS A 150 21.30 8.67 5.48
CA LYS A 150 22.12 9.79 5.02
C LYS A 150 22.00 10.99 5.94
N SER A 151 23.07 11.80 6.02
CA SER A 151 23.02 13.11 6.70
C SER A 151 21.91 13.96 6.12
N TYR A 152 21.13 14.60 7.00
CA TYR A 152 20.04 15.46 6.56
C TYR A 152 20.52 16.64 5.75
N ASN A 153 19.85 16.90 4.65
CA ASN A 153 20.06 18.06 3.79
C ASN A 153 18.71 18.67 3.42
N LYS A 154 18.53 19.94 3.71
CA LYS A 154 17.26 20.65 3.44
C LYS A 154 16.89 20.68 1.97
N LYS A 155 17.87 20.88 1.05
CA LYS A 155 17.61 20.90 -0.41
C LYS A 155 17.12 19.53 -0.88
N SER A 156 17.76 18.44 -0.42
CA SER A 156 17.34 17.08 -0.72
C SER A 156 15.93 16.81 -0.20
N TRP A 157 15.60 17.27 1.01
CA TRP A 157 14.26 17.11 1.58
C TRP A 157 13.19 17.84 0.75
N ILE A 158 13.46 19.09 0.33
CA ILE A 158 12.55 19.85 -0.53
C ILE A 158 12.34 19.11 -1.88
N SER A 159 13.42 18.57 -2.45
CA SER A 159 13.35 17.79 -3.69
C SER A 159 12.52 16.52 -3.54
N LEU A 160 12.69 15.78 -2.43
CA LEU A 160 11.94 14.55 -2.18
C LEU A 160 10.43 14.79 -2.12
N LYS A 161 9.98 15.83 -1.42
CA LYS A 161 8.56 16.12 -1.22
C LYS A 161 7.92 17.00 -2.29
N LYS A 162 8.64 17.34 -3.38
CA LYS A 162 8.13 18.24 -4.43
C LYS A 162 6.88 17.69 -5.11
N ASP A 163 6.83 16.38 -5.34
CA ASP A 163 5.80 15.69 -6.11
C ASP A 163 5.38 14.37 -5.45
N THR A 164 5.74 14.19 -4.18
CA THR A 164 5.47 12.96 -3.43
C THR A 164 4.93 13.33 -2.04
N ALA A 165 3.69 12.95 -1.79
CA ALA A 165 2.99 13.16 -0.53
C ALA A 165 3.13 11.97 0.44
N LEU A 166 3.39 10.79 -0.09
CA LEU A 166 3.42 9.52 0.62
C LEU A 166 4.76 8.82 0.43
N PHE A 167 5.47 8.54 1.51
CA PHE A 167 6.71 7.77 1.51
C PHE A 167 6.52 6.43 2.19
N LYS A 168 6.85 5.34 1.48
CA LYS A 168 6.84 3.98 2.04
C LYS A 168 8.14 3.75 2.80
N LEU A 169 8.03 3.44 4.07
CA LEU A 169 9.14 3.13 4.97
C LEU A 169 9.11 1.65 5.37
N SER A 170 10.05 1.23 6.21
CA SER A 170 10.10 -0.11 6.78
C SER A 170 10.46 -0.03 8.27
N TRP A 171 9.80 -0.85 9.07
CA TRP A 171 10.12 -1.03 10.49
C TRP A 171 11.26 -2.04 10.71
N LYS A 172 11.64 -2.78 9.65
CA LYS A 172 12.63 -3.88 9.74
C LYS A 172 14.08 -3.41 9.83
N VAL A 173 14.34 -2.12 9.60
CA VAL A 173 15.69 -1.57 9.53
C VAL A 173 15.81 -0.41 10.51
N ASN A 174 16.85 -0.46 11.33
CA ASN A 174 17.25 0.65 12.20
C ASN A 174 18.45 1.36 11.58
N TYR A 175 18.40 2.68 11.57
CA TYR A 175 19.46 3.52 11.05
C TYR A 175 20.10 4.37 12.16
N PRO A 176 21.37 4.81 12.02
CA PRO A 176 21.98 5.74 12.94
C PRO A 176 21.22 7.08 12.95
N LYS A 177 20.99 7.64 14.15
CA LYS A 177 20.36 8.97 14.28
C LYS A 177 21.28 10.11 13.85
N LYS A 178 22.60 9.89 13.89
CA LYS A 178 23.64 10.82 13.45
C LYS A 178 24.73 10.07 12.67
N THR A 179 25.31 10.73 11.66
CA THR A 179 26.48 10.27 10.91
C THR A 179 27.48 11.42 10.83
N HIS A 180 28.72 11.19 11.25
CA HIS A 180 29.76 12.22 11.36
C HIS A 180 29.31 13.47 12.13
N GLY A 181 28.59 13.29 13.24
CA GLY A 181 28.05 14.37 14.07
C GLY A 181 26.81 15.07 13.53
N ILE A 182 26.44 14.84 12.28
CA ILE A 182 25.27 15.44 11.61
C ILE A 182 24.05 14.54 11.77
N GLU A 183 22.89 15.12 12.10
CA GLU A 183 21.63 14.40 12.21
C GLU A 183 21.23 13.80 10.83
N THR A 184 20.84 12.53 10.81
CA THR A 184 20.38 11.86 9.60
C THR A 184 18.90 12.18 9.32
N PHE A 185 18.39 11.80 8.11
CA PHE A 185 16.94 11.83 7.86
C PHE A 185 16.18 10.97 8.85
N TYR A 186 16.71 9.81 9.23
CA TYR A 186 16.12 8.95 10.27
C TYR A 186 16.06 9.63 11.63
N GLY A 187 17.16 10.28 12.07
CA GLY A 187 17.18 11.04 13.31
C GLY A 187 16.12 12.14 13.33
N ARG A 188 15.99 12.89 12.23
CA ARG A 188 14.95 13.91 12.08
C ARG A 188 13.54 13.36 12.08
N LEU A 189 13.30 12.22 11.41
CA LEU A 189 12.02 11.55 11.40
C LEU A 189 11.59 11.20 12.83
N LEU A 190 12.46 10.55 13.61
CA LEU A 190 12.18 10.18 15.00
C LEU A 190 11.92 11.39 15.89
N ASN A 191 12.60 12.50 15.65
CA ASN A 191 12.44 13.75 16.40
C ASN A 191 11.27 14.61 15.87
N ARG A 192 10.45 14.11 14.94
CA ARG A 192 9.34 14.83 14.29
C ARG A 192 9.75 16.14 13.61
N LYS A 193 10.97 16.20 13.07
CA LYS A 193 11.55 17.41 12.42
C LYS A 193 11.52 17.36 10.90
N LEU A 194 10.83 16.40 10.30
CA LEU A 194 10.60 16.28 8.85
C LEU A 194 9.22 16.81 8.41
N ILE A 195 8.38 17.19 9.36
CA ILE A 195 7.06 17.76 9.11
C ILE A 195 7.18 19.28 8.94
#